data_a98aefd6d6c72dd533ee329c181aefb8
#
_entry.id   a98aefd6d6c72dd533ee329c181aefb8
#
_cell.length_a   1.000
_cell.length_b   1.000
_cell.length_c   1.000
_cell.angle_alpha   90.00
_cell.angle_beta   90.00
_cell.angle_gamma   90.00
#
_symmetry.space_group_name_H-M   'P 1'
#
loop_
_entity.id
_entity.type
_entity.pdbx_description
1 polymer ?
#
loop_
_entity_poly.entity_id
_entity_poly.type
_entity_poly.pdbx_seq_one_letter_code
_entity_poly.pdbx_strand_id
1 'polypeptide(L)'
;DKKEEGKYHPRIGVQRDFIFRSLSEAEKNAFNKLYDQYYYHRHNDFWRQQAMKKLPQLTQSTRMLVCGEDLGMIPDCVSSVMNDLRILSLEIQRMPKNPMYEFGYLNEYPYRSVCTISTHDMSTLRGWWEEDYLQTQRYYNTMLGHYGTAPTVATPDLCEEVVRNHLKSNSI
;
A
#
# COMPACT_ATOMS: atom_id res chain seq x y z
N ASP A 1 -0.71 -7.71 26.01
CA ASP A 1 -1.37 -8.76 25.21
C ASP A 1 -2.67 -9.17 25.89
N LYS A 2 -3.75 -9.33 25.14
CA LYS A 2 -5.04 -9.75 25.71
C LYS A 2 -5.08 -11.24 26.06
N LYS A 3 -4.18 -12.04 25.54
CA LYS A 3 -4.14 -13.49 25.71
C LYS A 3 -3.09 -13.95 26.72
N GLU A 4 -2.06 -13.12 26.95
CA GLU A 4 -0.95 -13.46 27.83
C GLU A 4 -0.70 -12.31 28.79
N GLU A 5 -1.03 -12.54 30.07
CA GLU A 5 -0.81 -11.59 31.15
C GLU A 5 0.68 -11.24 31.27
N GLY A 6 0.99 -9.97 31.52
CA GLY A 6 2.36 -9.49 31.66
C GLY A 6 3.14 -9.31 30.34
N LYS A 7 2.53 -9.64 29.19
CA LYS A 7 3.14 -9.37 27.88
C LYS A 7 2.53 -8.15 27.20
N TYR A 8 3.39 -7.36 26.54
CA TYR A 8 3.03 -6.10 25.92
C TYR A 8 3.53 -6.08 24.48
N HIS A 9 2.82 -5.34 23.63
CA HIS A 9 3.22 -5.04 22.25
C HIS A 9 3.52 -3.56 22.13
N PRO A 10 4.59 -3.16 21.45
CA PRO A 10 4.82 -1.76 21.15
C PRO A 10 3.71 -1.24 20.23
N ARG A 11 3.23 -0.01 20.47
CA ARG A 11 2.30 0.66 19.55
C ARG A 11 3.08 1.18 18.35
N ILE A 12 2.47 1.10 17.15
CA ILE A 12 3.11 1.57 15.92
C ILE A 12 3.50 3.06 15.96
N GLY A 13 2.70 3.89 16.61
CA GLY A 13 2.94 5.32 16.75
C GLY A 13 3.57 5.73 18.09
N VAL A 14 4.23 4.81 18.80
CA VAL A 14 4.73 5.06 20.17
C VAL A 14 5.65 6.26 20.29
N GLN A 15 6.48 6.55 19.28
CA GLN A 15 7.41 7.69 19.30
C GLN A 15 6.69 9.05 19.35
N ARG A 16 5.39 9.08 19.02
CA ARG A 16 4.54 10.27 19.11
C ARG A 16 3.83 10.38 20.46
N ASP A 17 3.91 9.34 21.30
CA ASP A 17 3.26 9.30 22.60
C ASP A 17 3.97 10.23 23.60
N PHE A 18 3.18 10.90 24.44
CA PHE A 18 3.71 11.81 25.45
C PHE A 18 4.62 11.08 26.46
N ILE A 19 4.25 9.88 26.90
CA ILE A 19 5.03 9.09 27.84
C ILE A 19 6.39 8.72 27.23
N PHE A 20 6.40 8.30 25.94
CA PHE A 20 7.66 7.99 25.26
C PHE A 20 8.58 9.22 25.18
N ARG A 21 8.02 10.40 24.89
CA ARG A 21 8.80 11.65 24.79
C ARG A 21 9.42 12.05 26.13
N SER A 22 8.79 11.71 27.26
CA SER A 22 9.29 12.00 28.60
C SER A 22 10.38 11.05 29.10
N LEU A 23 10.65 9.93 28.41
CA LEU A 23 11.71 9.00 28.72
C LEU A 23 13.10 9.63 28.54
N SER A 24 14.08 9.15 29.27
CA SER A 24 15.49 9.46 29.04
C SER A 24 15.95 8.93 27.67
N GLU A 25 17.01 9.48 27.12
CA GLU A 25 17.55 9.02 25.82
C GLU A 25 18.00 7.55 25.85
N ALA A 26 18.52 7.07 26.99
CA ALA A 26 18.88 5.67 27.16
C ALA A 26 17.65 4.74 27.06
N GLU A 27 16.55 5.12 27.71
CA GLU A 27 15.28 4.38 27.66
C GLU A 27 14.65 4.42 26.25
N LYS A 28 14.63 5.59 25.59
CA LYS A 28 14.19 5.73 24.20
C LYS A 28 14.97 4.82 23.27
N ASN A 29 16.29 4.81 23.40
CA ASN A 29 17.13 3.96 22.56
C ASN A 29 16.89 2.47 22.81
N ALA A 30 16.75 2.06 24.06
CA ALA A 30 16.42 0.67 24.41
C ALA A 30 15.05 0.26 23.85
N PHE A 31 14.05 1.13 24.01
CA PHE A 31 12.72 0.87 23.46
C PHE A 31 12.69 0.83 21.93
N ASN A 32 13.37 1.78 21.26
CA ASN A 32 13.45 1.80 19.80
C ASN A 32 14.14 0.54 19.26
N LYS A 33 15.15 0.02 19.93
CA LYS A 33 15.75 -1.27 19.57
C LYS A 33 14.76 -2.43 19.65
N LEU A 34 13.93 -2.49 20.70
CA LEU A 34 12.87 -3.50 20.83
C LEU A 34 11.79 -3.31 19.77
N TYR A 35 11.39 -2.06 19.48
CA TYR A 35 10.45 -1.70 18.46
C TYR A 35 10.91 -2.16 17.07
N ASP A 36 12.16 -1.86 16.73
CA ASP A 36 12.77 -2.26 15.47
C ASP A 36 12.80 -3.79 15.33
N GLN A 37 13.28 -4.49 16.35
CA GLN A 37 13.27 -5.95 16.39
C GLN A 37 11.88 -6.55 16.24
N TYR A 38 10.87 -5.94 16.87
CA TYR A 38 9.50 -6.44 16.81
C TYR A 38 8.90 -6.24 15.41
N TYR A 39 8.93 -5.02 14.87
CA TYR A 39 8.22 -4.69 13.63
C TYR A 39 8.96 -5.08 12.36
N TYR A 40 10.29 -4.96 12.33
CA TYR A 40 11.07 -5.10 11.09
C TYR A 40 11.90 -6.38 11.01
N HIS A 41 12.07 -7.12 12.11
CA HIS A 41 12.80 -8.39 12.10
C HIS A 41 11.92 -9.59 12.48
N ARG A 42 11.57 -9.74 13.76
CA ARG A 42 10.80 -10.91 14.22
C ARG A 42 9.44 -11.04 13.54
N HIS A 43 8.81 -9.93 13.24
CA HIS A 43 7.50 -9.89 12.59
C HIS A 43 7.57 -10.48 11.17
N ASN A 44 8.61 -10.16 10.42
CA ASN A 44 8.83 -10.70 9.07
C ASN A 44 8.90 -12.22 9.07
N ASP A 45 9.75 -12.79 9.92
CA ASP A 45 9.91 -14.25 10.00
C ASP A 45 8.62 -14.93 10.42
N PHE A 46 7.95 -14.39 11.42
CA PHE A 46 6.68 -14.92 11.89
C PHE A 46 5.60 -14.89 10.80
N TRP A 47 5.41 -13.75 10.12
CA TRP A 47 4.41 -13.61 9.07
C TRP A 47 4.71 -14.51 7.88
N ARG A 48 5.98 -14.60 7.44
CA ARG A 48 6.37 -15.53 6.37
C ARG A 48 6.02 -16.97 6.74
N GLN A 49 6.38 -17.42 7.93
CA GLN A 49 6.07 -18.77 8.39
C GLN A 49 4.57 -19.04 8.42
N GLN A 50 3.76 -18.11 8.93
CA GLN A 50 2.31 -18.27 8.98
C GLN A 50 1.68 -18.24 7.58
N ALA A 51 2.13 -17.35 6.71
CA ALA A 51 1.68 -17.27 5.33
C ALA A 51 1.93 -18.60 4.58
N MET A 52 3.15 -19.12 4.67
CA MET A 52 3.55 -20.37 3.97
C MET A 52 2.86 -21.62 4.52
N LYS A 53 2.25 -21.57 5.71
CA LYS A 53 1.40 -22.66 6.23
C LYS A 53 -0.03 -22.62 5.68
N LYS A 54 -0.56 -21.43 5.37
CA LYS A 54 -1.97 -21.21 5.05
C LYS A 54 -2.24 -20.92 3.57
N LEU A 55 -1.48 -20.00 2.98
CA LEU A 55 -1.74 -19.49 1.64
C LEU A 55 -1.53 -20.54 0.51
N PRO A 56 -0.58 -21.48 0.60
CA PRO A 56 -0.49 -22.54 -0.41
C PRO A 56 -1.78 -23.35 -0.57
N GLN A 57 -2.47 -23.65 0.52
CA GLN A 57 -3.76 -24.35 0.47
C GLN A 57 -4.82 -23.53 -0.24
N LEU A 58 -4.87 -22.21 0.03
CA LEU A 58 -5.79 -21.29 -0.64
C LEU A 58 -5.52 -21.25 -2.16
N THR A 59 -4.28 -21.00 -2.55
CA THR A 59 -3.92 -20.88 -3.98
C THR A 59 -4.08 -22.18 -4.76
N GLN A 60 -3.96 -23.34 -4.12
CA GLN A 60 -4.12 -24.66 -4.73
C GLN A 60 -5.59 -25.12 -4.78
N SER A 61 -6.47 -24.52 -3.96
CA SER A 61 -7.90 -24.90 -3.92
C SER A 61 -8.74 -24.30 -5.05
N THR A 62 -8.19 -23.43 -5.85
CA THR A 62 -8.90 -22.74 -6.93
C THR A 62 -8.06 -22.65 -8.21
N ARG A 63 -8.76 -22.51 -9.34
CA ARG A 63 -8.14 -22.17 -10.64
C ARG A 63 -8.22 -20.68 -10.95
N MET A 64 -8.84 -19.88 -10.08
CA MET A 64 -8.89 -18.43 -10.21
C MET A 64 -7.52 -17.82 -9.91
N LEU A 65 -7.24 -16.67 -10.52
CA LEU A 65 -6.13 -15.84 -10.12
C LEU A 65 -6.43 -15.26 -8.73
N VAL A 66 -5.54 -15.51 -7.78
CA VAL A 66 -5.66 -14.97 -6.42
C VAL A 66 -4.98 -13.61 -6.39
N CYS A 67 -5.70 -12.59 -5.94
CA CYS A 67 -5.18 -11.25 -5.72
C CYS A 67 -5.16 -10.98 -4.21
N GLY A 68 -4.06 -10.42 -3.71
CA GLY A 68 -3.91 -9.98 -2.33
C GLY A 68 -3.94 -8.46 -2.26
N GLU A 69 -4.60 -7.91 -1.27
CA GLU A 69 -4.41 -6.52 -0.91
C GLU A 69 -3.14 -6.39 -0.07
N ASP A 70 -2.15 -5.68 -0.61
CA ASP A 70 -0.84 -5.45 -0.02
C ASP A 70 -0.53 -3.95 0.08
N LEU A 71 -1.51 -3.19 0.53
CA LEU A 71 -1.43 -1.74 0.71
C LEU A 71 -1.06 -1.36 2.14
N GLY A 72 -0.54 -0.14 2.33
CA GLY A 72 -0.20 0.43 3.62
C GLY A 72 1.06 -0.19 4.24
N MET A 73 1.05 -0.37 5.55
CA MET A 73 2.19 -0.90 6.29
C MET A 73 2.17 -2.44 6.31
N ILE A 74 2.84 -3.03 5.36
CA ILE A 74 3.00 -4.48 5.26
C ILE A 74 4.42 -4.92 5.67
N PRO A 75 4.61 -6.15 6.20
CA PRO A 75 5.94 -6.72 6.43
C PRO A 75 6.71 -6.92 5.12
N ASP A 76 8.04 -6.75 5.15
CA ASP A 76 8.89 -6.86 3.94
C ASP A 76 8.79 -8.23 3.26
N CYS A 77 8.45 -9.28 4.01
CA CYS A 77 8.28 -10.63 3.48
C CYS A 77 7.07 -10.79 2.54
N VAL A 78 6.10 -9.85 2.55
CA VAL A 78 4.83 -9.98 1.80
C VAL A 78 5.10 -10.11 0.31
N SER A 79 5.91 -9.22 -0.28
CA SER A 79 6.20 -9.24 -1.72
C SER A 79 6.84 -10.57 -2.16
N SER A 80 7.78 -11.12 -1.36
CA SER A 80 8.40 -12.41 -1.67
C SER A 80 7.41 -13.56 -1.57
N VAL A 81 6.56 -13.58 -0.54
CA VAL A 81 5.54 -14.63 -0.35
C VAL A 81 4.50 -14.59 -1.49
N MET A 82 4.03 -13.41 -1.85
CA MET A 82 3.09 -13.25 -2.98
C MET A 82 3.71 -13.73 -4.28
N ASN A 83 4.97 -13.40 -4.54
CA ASN A 83 5.68 -13.85 -5.73
C ASN A 83 5.88 -15.37 -5.75
N ASP A 84 6.29 -15.98 -4.63
CA ASP A 84 6.47 -17.42 -4.50
C ASP A 84 5.16 -18.18 -4.77
N LEU A 85 4.04 -17.66 -4.29
CA LEU A 85 2.71 -18.25 -4.42
C LEU A 85 1.92 -17.79 -5.65
N ARG A 86 2.50 -16.93 -6.48
CA ARG A 86 1.84 -16.32 -7.66
C ARG A 86 0.56 -15.60 -7.33
N ILE A 87 0.51 -14.97 -6.16
CA ILE A 87 -0.59 -14.09 -5.76
C ILE A 87 -0.33 -12.71 -6.38
N LEU A 88 -1.34 -12.14 -7.04
CA LEU A 88 -1.24 -10.82 -7.65
C LEU A 88 -1.24 -9.73 -6.57
N SER A 89 -0.37 -8.75 -6.70
CA SER A 89 -0.37 -7.54 -5.88
C SER A 89 -1.46 -6.56 -6.34
N LEU A 90 -1.79 -5.60 -5.51
CA LEU A 90 -2.71 -4.51 -5.84
C LEU A 90 -1.94 -3.22 -6.05
N GLU A 91 -2.11 -2.58 -7.21
CA GLU A 91 -1.48 -1.32 -7.55
C GLU A 91 -2.53 -0.24 -7.80
N ILE A 92 -2.41 0.88 -7.07
CA ILE A 92 -3.31 2.02 -7.16
C ILE A 92 -2.50 3.27 -7.44
N GLN A 93 -2.76 3.89 -8.59
CA GLN A 93 -1.95 5.04 -9.05
C GLN A 93 -1.96 6.22 -8.07
N ARG A 94 -3.08 6.47 -7.41
CA ARG A 94 -3.26 7.53 -6.41
C ARG A 94 -2.71 7.19 -5.02
N MET A 95 -2.28 5.95 -4.81
CA MET A 95 -1.75 5.45 -3.56
C MET A 95 -0.54 4.57 -3.83
N PRO A 96 0.57 5.16 -4.34
CA PRO A 96 1.75 4.39 -4.68
C PRO A 96 2.38 3.74 -3.44
N LYS A 97 2.89 2.53 -3.60
CA LYS A 97 3.61 1.82 -2.52
C LYS A 97 4.94 2.47 -2.17
N ASN A 98 5.56 3.15 -3.15
CA ASN A 98 6.76 3.93 -2.92
C ASN A 98 6.40 5.34 -2.41
N PRO A 99 6.71 5.68 -1.14
CA PRO A 99 6.34 6.96 -0.55
C PRO A 99 7.07 8.17 -1.15
N MET A 100 8.06 7.95 -2.00
CA MET A 100 8.78 9.02 -2.72
C MET A 100 7.99 9.54 -3.92
N TYR A 101 6.97 8.83 -4.35
CA TYR A 101 6.10 9.21 -5.47
C TYR A 101 4.75 9.72 -4.97
N GLU A 102 4.27 10.77 -5.57
CA GLU A 102 2.89 11.23 -5.32
C GLU A 102 1.88 10.35 -6.07
N PHE A 103 2.25 9.87 -7.25
CA PHE A 103 1.45 8.98 -8.09
C PHE A 103 2.31 7.83 -8.62
N GLY A 104 1.70 6.65 -8.75
CA GLY A 104 2.37 5.50 -9.33
C GLY A 104 2.51 5.60 -10.84
N TYR A 105 3.60 5.07 -11.38
CA TYR A 105 3.85 4.99 -12.82
C TYR A 105 3.32 3.66 -13.36
N LEU A 106 2.29 3.71 -14.18
CA LEU A 106 1.56 2.54 -14.69
C LEU A 106 2.44 1.55 -15.45
N ASN A 107 3.47 2.02 -16.11
CA ASN A 107 4.44 1.21 -16.86
C ASN A 107 5.50 0.54 -15.95
N GLU A 108 5.63 0.96 -14.70
CA GLU A 108 6.56 0.38 -13.73
C GLU A 108 5.90 -0.71 -12.86
N TYR A 109 4.60 -0.91 -12.98
CA TYR A 109 3.90 -1.91 -12.19
C TYR A 109 4.36 -3.32 -12.54
N PRO A 110 4.46 -4.22 -11.54
CA PRO A 110 4.81 -5.60 -11.80
C PRO A 110 3.76 -6.27 -12.68
N TYR A 111 4.17 -7.12 -13.61
CA TYR A 111 3.23 -7.88 -14.43
C TYR A 111 2.22 -8.67 -13.58
N ARG A 112 2.68 -9.28 -12.48
CA ARG A 112 1.79 -10.00 -11.55
C ARG A 112 1.12 -9.06 -10.55
N SER A 113 0.36 -8.12 -11.05
CA SER A 113 -0.44 -7.20 -10.25
C SER A 113 -1.79 -6.94 -10.90
N VAL A 114 -2.72 -6.46 -10.11
CA VAL A 114 -3.97 -5.87 -10.56
C VAL A 114 -3.85 -4.37 -10.42
N CYS A 115 -3.97 -3.64 -11.51
CA CYS A 115 -4.02 -2.20 -11.51
C CYS A 115 -5.47 -1.72 -11.45
N THR A 116 -5.79 -0.85 -10.51
CA THR A 116 -7.13 -0.27 -10.39
C THR A 116 -7.06 1.22 -10.09
N ILE A 117 -8.09 1.93 -10.55
CA ILE A 117 -8.21 3.39 -10.33
C ILE A 117 -8.60 3.68 -8.88
N SER A 118 -9.37 2.78 -8.27
CA SER A 118 -9.99 2.97 -6.96
C SER A 118 -10.34 1.63 -6.33
N THR A 119 -10.55 1.60 -5.02
CA THR A 119 -11.09 0.46 -4.26
C THR A 119 -12.34 0.89 -3.50
N HIS A 120 -12.99 -0.07 -2.81
CA HIS A 120 -14.14 0.22 -1.95
C HIS A 120 -13.80 1.08 -0.71
N ASP A 121 -12.51 1.20 -0.37
CA ASP A 121 -12.02 1.97 0.79
C ASP A 121 -11.58 3.40 0.43
N MET A 122 -11.78 3.83 -0.80
CA MET A 122 -11.40 5.16 -1.27
C MET A 122 -12.40 5.72 -2.27
N SER A 123 -12.37 7.03 -2.45
CA SER A 123 -13.26 7.73 -3.38
C SER A 123 -13.15 7.21 -4.81
N THR A 124 -14.25 7.24 -5.53
CA THR A 124 -14.23 7.02 -6.99
C THR A 124 -13.33 8.06 -7.68
N LEU A 125 -12.97 7.85 -8.93
CA LEU A 125 -12.20 8.82 -9.70
C LEU A 125 -12.84 10.21 -9.69
N ARG A 126 -14.16 10.28 -9.89
CA ARG A 126 -14.90 11.55 -9.88
C ARG A 126 -14.89 12.21 -8.50
N GLY A 127 -15.16 11.44 -7.45
CA GLY A 127 -15.13 11.97 -6.09
C GLY A 127 -13.75 12.52 -5.73
N TRP A 128 -12.71 11.73 -6.00
CA TRP A 128 -11.33 12.15 -5.76
C TRP A 128 -10.93 13.40 -6.55
N TRP A 129 -11.41 13.55 -7.78
CA TRP A 129 -11.07 14.71 -8.61
C TRP A 129 -11.49 16.04 -7.98
N GLU A 130 -12.55 16.01 -7.18
CA GLU A 130 -13.14 17.16 -6.53
C GLU A 130 -12.67 17.37 -5.07
N GLU A 131 -11.91 16.42 -4.50
CA GLU A 131 -11.44 16.48 -3.11
C GLU A 131 -10.28 17.46 -2.90
N ASP A 132 -9.27 17.43 -3.79
CA ASP A 132 -8.09 18.29 -3.71
C ASP A 132 -7.69 18.75 -5.12
N TYR A 133 -8.09 19.96 -5.44
CA TYR A 133 -7.81 20.54 -6.74
C TYR A 133 -6.30 20.69 -7.03
N LEU A 134 -5.46 20.96 -6.02
CA LEU A 134 -4.03 21.08 -6.22
C LEU A 134 -3.40 19.72 -6.57
N GLN A 135 -3.88 18.66 -5.95
CA GLN A 135 -3.43 17.30 -6.27
C GLN A 135 -3.87 16.88 -7.68
N THR A 136 -5.14 17.12 -8.03
CA THR A 136 -5.66 16.78 -9.34
C THR A 136 -5.06 17.63 -10.47
N GLN A 137 -4.73 18.89 -10.20
CA GLN A 137 -3.96 19.72 -11.15
C GLN A 137 -2.57 19.12 -11.40
N ARG A 138 -1.86 18.63 -10.37
CA ARG A 138 -0.56 17.96 -10.57
C ARG A 138 -0.71 16.66 -11.34
N TYR A 139 -1.74 15.87 -11.02
CA TYR A 139 -2.05 14.65 -11.76
C TYR A 139 -2.31 14.91 -13.23
N TYR A 140 -3.12 15.92 -13.54
CA TYR A 140 -3.46 16.37 -14.88
C TYR A 140 -2.21 16.71 -15.69
N ASN A 141 -1.28 17.45 -15.08
CA ASN A 141 -0.04 17.85 -15.76
C ASN A 141 0.98 16.71 -15.85
N THR A 142 1.21 15.96 -14.77
CA THR A 142 2.33 15.02 -14.69
C THR A 142 2.00 13.62 -15.19
N MET A 143 0.78 13.14 -14.91
CA MET A 143 0.38 11.77 -15.24
C MET A 143 -0.40 11.67 -16.54
N LEU A 144 -1.19 12.70 -16.89
CA LEU A 144 -1.92 12.76 -18.15
C LEU A 144 -1.15 13.54 -19.23
N GLY A 145 -0.12 14.31 -18.84
CA GLY A 145 0.70 15.08 -19.78
C GLY A 145 0.01 16.31 -20.36
N HIS A 146 -1.05 16.77 -19.73
CA HIS A 146 -1.77 17.96 -20.19
C HIS A 146 -1.14 19.25 -19.67
N TYR A 147 -1.31 20.33 -20.42
CA TYR A 147 -0.90 21.67 -20.06
C TYR A 147 -2.10 22.56 -19.74
N GLY A 148 -1.89 23.53 -18.87
CA GLY A 148 -2.93 24.50 -18.49
C GLY A 148 -3.72 24.07 -17.26
N THR A 149 -4.92 24.62 -17.14
CA THR A 149 -5.79 24.44 -15.97
C THR A 149 -6.60 23.15 -16.08
N ALA A 150 -6.51 22.30 -15.07
CA ALA A 150 -7.33 21.10 -15.00
C ALA A 150 -8.83 21.44 -14.87
N PRO A 151 -9.72 20.64 -15.47
CA PRO A 151 -11.15 20.78 -15.22
C PRO A 151 -11.46 20.65 -13.72
N THR A 152 -12.40 21.44 -13.22
CA THR A 152 -12.82 21.38 -11.81
C THR A 152 -13.61 20.12 -11.47
N VAL A 153 -14.15 19.44 -12.48
CA VAL A 153 -14.86 18.16 -12.36
C VAL A 153 -14.26 17.15 -13.33
N ALA A 154 -14.28 15.86 -12.98
CA ALA A 154 -13.86 14.80 -13.88
C ALA A 154 -14.88 14.63 -15.01
N THR A 155 -14.57 15.19 -16.19
CA THR A 155 -15.41 15.03 -17.39
C THR A 155 -15.42 13.58 -17.87
N PRO A 156 -16.41 13.15 -18.66
CA PRO A 156 -16.44 11.80 -19.25
C PRO A 156 -15.16 11.49 -20.04
N ASP A 157 -14.69 12.41 -20.86
CA ASP A 157 -13.48 12.23 -21.69
C ASP A 157 -12.23 12.04 -20.83
N LEU A 158 -12.09 12.83 -19.75
CA LEU A 158 -11.00 12.69 -18.79
C LEU A 158 -11.07 11.34 -18.06
N CYS A 159 -12.24 10.92 -17.64
CA CYS A 159 -12.43 9.60 -17.04
C CYS A 159 -12.04 8.47 -18.01
N GLU A 160 -12.44 8.59 -19.28
CA GLU A 160 -12.08 7.63 -20.33
C GLU A 160 -10.56 7.59 -20.54
N GLU A 161 -9.90 8.74 -20.58
CA GLU A 161 -8.45 8.82 -20.71
C GLU A 161 -7.73 8.12 -19.55
N VAL A 162 -8.16 8.38 -18.32
CA VAL A 162 -7.59 7.71 -17.13
C VAL A 162 -7.78 6.19 -17.22
N VAL A 163 -8.98 5.71 -17.58
CA VAL A 163 -9.25 4.28 -17.76
C VAL A 163 -8.35 3.69 -18.86
N ARG A 164 -8.26 4.35 -20.01
CA ARG A 164 -7.40 3.90 -21.10
C ARG A 164 -5.93 3.80 -20.72
N ASN A 165 -5.45 4.73 -19.91
CA ASN A 165 -4.06 4.69 -19.43
C ASN A 165 -3.84 3.51 -18.48
N HIS A 166 -4.78 3.23 -17.58
CA HIS A 166 -4.72 2.06 -16.71
C HIS A 166 -4.74 0.74 -17.48
N LEU A 167 -5.55 0.65 -18.52
CA LEU A 167 -5.60 -0.53 -19.40
C LEU A 167 -4.32 -0.76 -20.23
N LYS A 168 -3.44 0.24 -20.31
CA LYS A 168 -2.11 0.12 -20.94
C LYS A 168 -0.99 -0.16 -19.93
N SER A 169 -1.33 -0.30 -18.63
CA SER A 169 -0.36 -0.62 -17.59
C SER A 169 0.33 -1.96 -17.89
N ASN A 170 1.46 -2.21 -17.22
CA ASN A 170 2.14 -3.49 -17.31
C ASN A 170 1.45 -4.61 -16.49
N SER A 171 0.42 -4.28 -15.72
CA SER A 171 -0.37 -5.22 -14.90
C SER A 171 -1.24 -6.16 -15.76
N ILE A 172 -1.63 -7.30 -15.19
CA ILE A 172 -2.57 -8.23 -15.82
C ILE A 172 -3.97 -7.59 -15.92
#